data_972371364ab177dcfef4c54a37b8908c
#
_entry.id   972371364ab177dcfef4c54a37b8908c
#
_cell.length_a   1.000
_cell.length_b   1.000
_cell.length_c   1.000
_cell.angle_alpha   90.00
_cell.angle_beta   90.00
_cell.angle_gamma   90.00
#
_symmetry.space_group_name_H-M   'P 1'
#
loop_
_entity.id
_entity.type
_entity.pdbx_description
1 polymer ?
#
loop_
_entity_poly.entity_id
_entity_poly.type
_entity_poly.pdbx_seq_one_letter_code
_entity_poly.pdbx_strand_id
1 'polypeptide(L)'
;MAGPDLTAVGAAFGRAAHVLLDDPPHVLDDTLSIRLADDETLRAAQLLAPDGRLVATRDEPRARWRATFVARARLVEDLVEERLAAGVTQLVILGAGLDTFAERRTDLTPRLRIFEVDEPGTQQWKRGRLAALGVAIPDCLRFVPLDFESGESWVQAIAAAGFDPGRPAVIVSTGVTQYISVDALTTTLRQAATLVPGTTVVATFILPQALIDAEDRELRRVTEERAAARGFPWISFYTPGDILSLAVAAGFDDVRHVSQSDLNARYFAGRRDGLRSPSGEHIVVATLGGEP
;
A
#
# COMPACT_ATOMS: atom_id res chain seq x y z
N MET A 1 12.60 14.27 16.73
CA MET A 1 12.50 13.08 15.86
C MET A 1 11.90 13.56 14.55
N ALA A 2 12.41 13.08 13.40
CA ALA A 2 11.75 13.36 12.12
C ALA A 2 10.30 12.81 12.20
N GLY A 3 9.34 13.57 11.69
CA GLY A 3 7.94 13.11 11.61
C GLY A 3 7.79 12.01 10.56
N PRO A 4 6.62 11.36 10.49
CA PRO A 4 6.35 10.37 9.46
C PRO A 4 6.21 11.06 8.09
N ASP A 5 6.39 10.29 7.04
CA ASP A 5 6.01 10.73 5.71
C ASP A 5 4.51 11.11 5.68
N LEU A 6 4.21 12.34 5.29
CA LEU A 6 2.83 12.85 5.24
C LEU A 6 1.98 12.13 4.18
N THR A 7 2.58 11.44 3.21
CA THR A 7 1.85 10.62 2.24
C THR A 7 1.32 9.35 2.91
N ALA A 8 2.11 8.71 3.78
CA ALA A 8 1.70 7.58 4.59
C ALA A 8 0.56 7.97 5.56
N VAL A 9 0.65 9.17 6.16
CA VAL A 9 -0.43 9.73 7.02
C VAL A 9 -1.72 9.91 6.21
N GLY A 10 -1.63 10.45 4.99
CA GLY A 10 -2.79 10.61 4.11
C GLY A 10 -3.49 9.30 3.77
N ALA A 11 -2.72 8.26 3.47
CA ALA A 11 -3.26 6.92 3.18
C ALA A 11 -3.92 6.28 4.43
N ALA A 12 -3.26 6.37 5.59
CA ALA A 12 -3.79 5.89 6.86
C ALA A 12 -5.11 6.61 7.23
N PHE A 13 -5.12 7.93 7.11
CA PHE A 13 -6.34 8.74 7.31
C PHE A 13 -7.47 8.31 6.37
N GLY A 14 -7.17 8.07 5.09
CA GLY A 14 -8.18 7.63 4.12
C GLY A 14 -8.83 6.30 4.51
N ARG A 15 -8.06 5.33 4.99
CA ARG A 15 -8.59 4.04 5.45
C ARG A 15 -9.48 4.19 6.67
N ALA A 16 -9.06 4.97 7.66
CA ALA A 16 -9.88 5.22 8.85
C ALA A 16 -11.13 6.06 8.55
N ALA A 17 -11.02 7.08 7.70
CA ALA A 17 -12.13 7.94 7.32
C ALA A 17 -13.24 7.16 6.59
N HIS A 18 -12.91 6.06 5.90
CA HIS A 18 -13.88 5.14 5.33
C HIS A 18 -14.82 4.58 6.41
N VAL A 19 -14.26 4.08 7.50
CA VAL A 19 -15.07 3.51 8.60
C VAL A 19 -15.90 4.58 9.31
N LEU A 20 -15.39 5.82 9.38
CA LEU A 20 -16.05 6.91 10.09
C LEU A 20 -17.16 7.60 9.29
N LEU A 21 -17.08 7.60 7.96
CA LEU A 21 -17.90 8.47 7.10
C LEU A 21 -18.75 7.74 6.09
N ASP A 22 -18.30 6.60 5.58
CA ASP A 22 -18.99 5.90 4.49
C ASP A 22 -20.01 4.90 5.08
N ASP A 23 -21.05 4.56 4.29
CA ASP A 23 -22.10 3.68 4.76
C ASP A 23 -21.63 2.21 4.81
N PRO A 24 -22.05 1.43 5.81
CA PRO A 24 -21.76 0.00 5.82
C PRO A 24 -22.52 -0.75 4.69
N PRO A 25 -22.01 -1.92 4.25
CA PRO A 25 -20.84 -2.62 4.78
C PRO A 25 -19.53 -1.93 4.37
N HIS A 26 -18.59 -1.84 5.31
CA HIS A 26 -17.28 -1.28 5.01
C HIS A 26 -16.44 -2.27 4.18
N VAL A 27 -15.72 -1.74 3.18
CA VAL A 27 -14.80 -2.52 2.35
C VAL A 27 -13.58 -2.99 3.16
N LEU A 28 -13.12 -2.10 4.04
CA LEU A 28 -12.01 -2.34 4.95
C LEU A 28 -12.35 -1.73 6.31
N ASP A 29 -12.15 -2.46 7.38
CA ASP A 29 -12.28 -1.95 8.75
C ASP A 29 -10.88 -1.65 9.32
N ASP A 30 -10.45 -0.38 9.24
CA ASP A 30 -9.17 0.07 9.75
C ASP A 30 -9.32 1.32 10.64
N THR A 31 -9.80 1.10 11.85
CA THR A 31 -9.92 2.15 12.87
C THR A 31 -8.60 2.45 13.57
N LEU A 32 -7.59 1.59 13.44
CA LEU A 32 -6.29 1.79 14.07
C LEU A 32 -5.48 2.89 13.36
N SER A 33 -5.57 2.97 12.05
CA SER A 33 -4.71 3.86 11.25
C SER A 33 -4.85 5.34 11.63
N ILE A 34 -6.05 5.84 12.02
CA ILE A 34 -6.21 7.23 12.47
C ILE A 34 -5.53 7.48 13.82
N ARG A 35 -5.48 6.47 14.69
CA ARG A 35 -4.88 6.57 16.01
C ARG A 35 -3.34 6.60 15.96
N LEU A 36 -2.76 6.06 14.89
CA LEU A 36 -1.32 6.13 14.66
C LEU A 36 -0.88 7.58 14.44
N ALA A 37 -1.58 8.36 13.64
CA ALA A 37 -1.30 9.79 13.50
C ALA A 37 -1.76 10.55 14.75
N ASP A 38 -0.88 11.39 15.31
CA ASP A 38 -1.28 12.32 16.38
C ASP A 38 -1.84 13.62 15.81
N ASP A 39 -2.40 14.45 16.68
CA ASP A 39 -3.03 15.72 16.29
C ASP A 39 -2.06 16.66 15.56
N GLU A 40 -0.80 16.68 15.97
CA GLU A 40 0.24 17.52 15.34
C GLU A 40 0.48 17.07 13.91
N THR A 41 0.65 15.77 13.72
CA THR A 41 0.83 15.15 12.41
C THR A 41 -0.40 15.33 11.50
N LEU A 42 -1.61 15.17 12.06
CA LEU A 42 -2.85 15.39 11.31
C LEU A 42 -3.01 16.86 10.89
N ARG A 43 -2.60 17.83 11.75
CA ARG A 43 -2.58 19.25 11.36
C ARG A 43 -1.55 19.53 10.28
N ALA A 44 -0.34 19.00 10.41
CA ALA A 44 0.71 19.14 9.39
C ALA A 44 0.26 18.57 8.02
N ALA A 45 -0.47 17.46 8.03
CA ALA A 45 -1.08 16.87 6.84
C ALA A 45 -2.35 17.60 6.35
N GLN A 46 -2.80 18.65 7.04
CA GLN A 46 -4.06 19.37 6.76
C GLN A 46 -5.31 18.47 6.85
N LEU A 47 -5.28 17.51 7.75
CA LEU A 47 -6.36 16.54 7.99
C LEU A 47 -7.13 16.82 9.28
N LEU A 48 -6.64 17.77 10.10
CA LEU A 48 -7.28 18.25 11.30
C LEU A 48 -7.44 19.77 11.23
N ALA A 49 -8.67 20.25 11.40
CA ALA A 49 -8.97 21.68 11.44
C ALA A 49 -8.49 22.32 12.76
N PRO A 50 -8.36 23.67 12.84
CA PRO A 50 -7.95 24.35 14.07
C PRO A 50 -8.86 24.08 15.28
N ASP A 51 -10.15 23.82 15.03
CA ASP A 51 -11.15 23.48 16.06
C ASP A 51 -11.12 21.99 16.49
N GLY A 52 -10.16 21.19 16.00
CA GLY A 52 -10.00 19.79 16.34
C GLY A 52 -10.90 18.84 15.55
N ARG A 53 -11.69 19.33 14.58
CA ARG A 53 -12.48 18.45 13.72
C ARG A 53 -11.63 17.87 12.61
N LEU A 54 -11.86 16.59 12.28
CA LEU A 54 -11.26 15.98 11.10
C LEU A 54 -11.76 16.67 9.82
N VAL A 55 -10.84 16.99 8.91
CA VAL A 55 -11.13 17.57 7.59
C VAL A 55 -11.54 16.45 6.62
N ALA A 56 -12.34 15.52 7.11
CA ALA A 56 -12.91 14.46 6.30
C ALA A 56 -14.37 14.83 6.00
N THR A 57 -14.76 14.72 4.75
CA THR A 57 -16.13 14.99 4.31
C THR A 57 -16.63 13.81 3.49
N ARG A 58 -17.94 13.69 3.39
CA ARG A 58 -18.59 12.80 2.42
C ARG A 58 -18.52 13.36 1.00
N ASP A 59 -17.93 14.54 0.82
CA ASP A 59 -17.82 15.21 -0.47
C ASP A 59 -17.06 14.32 -1.48
N GLU A 60 -17.60 14.24 -2.64
CA GLU A 60 -17.26 13.27 -3.68
C GLU A 60 -15.75 13.14 -3.99
N PRO A 61 -14.96 14.22 -4.22
CA PRO A 61 -13.55 14.06 -4.54
C PRO A 61 -12.72 13.37 -3.44
N ARG A 62 -13.00 13.69 -2.15
CA ARG A 62 -12.29 13.08 -1.02
C ARG A 62 -12.78 11.66 -0.73
N ALA A 63 -14.06 11.38 -0.96
CA ALA A 63 -14.62 10.05 -0.86
C ALA A 63 -13.94 9.10 -1.86
N ARG A 64 -13.73 9.56 -3.09
CA ARG A 64 -13.07 8.78 -4.14
C ARG A 64 -11.64 8.40 -3.76
N TRP A 65 -10.89 9.29 -3.11
CA TRP A 65 -9.58 8.97 -2.58
C TRP A 65 -9.63 7.88 -1.49
N ARG A 66 -10.58 7.97 -0.56
CA ARG A 66 -10.75 6.92 0.46
C ARG A 66 -11.03 5.57 -0.19
N ALA A 67 -11.90 5.56 -1.20
CA ALA A 67 -12.21 4.35 -1.95
C ALA A 67 -10.96 3.69 -2.56
N THR A 68 -10.02 4.48 -3.11
CA THR A 68 -8.74 3.95 -3.62
C THR A 68 -7.95 3.24 -2.51
N PHE A 69 -7.76 3.90 -1.37
CA PHE A 69 -6.95 3.33 -0.29
C PHE A 69 -7.55 2.06 0.30
N VAL A 70 -8.87 2.00 0.46
CA VAL A 70 -9.50 0.80 1.03
C VAL A 70 -9.61 -0.33 0.02
N ALA A 71 -9.84 -0.05 -1.26
CA ALA A 71 -9.94 -1.07 -2.30
C ALA A 71 -8.61 -1.80 -2.49
N ARG A 72 -7.49 -1.04 -2.59
CA ARG A 72 -6.17 -1.66 -2.76
C ARG A 72 -5.76 -2.46 -1.53
N ALA A 73 -6.02 -1.93 -0.31
CA ALA A 73 -5.74 -2.65 0.92
C ALA A 73 -6.58 -3.93 1.05
N ARG A 74 -7.86 -3.87 0.70
CA ARG A 74 -8.74 -5.05 0.69
C ARG A 74 -8.28 -6.09 -0.32
N LEU A 75 -7.88 -5.70 -1.54
CA LEU A 75 -7.34 -6.63 -2.53
C LEU A 75 -6.10 -7.35 -2.01
N VAL A 76 -5.21 -6.62 -1.35
CA VAL A 76 -4.03 -7.20 -0.71
C VAL A 76 -4.43 -8.22 0.35
N GLU A 77 -5.37 -7.90 1.23
CA GLU A 77 -5.85 -8.83 2.25
C GLU A 77 -6.49 -10.09 1.64
N ASP A 78 -7.35 -9.94 0.64
CA ASP A 78 -7.95 -11.07 -0.09
C ASP A 78 -6.88 -11.98 -0.70
N LEU A 79 -5.83 -11.38 -1.31
CA LEU A 79 -4.74 -12.14 -1.90
C LEU A 79 -3.88 -12.84 -0.84
N VAL A 80 -3.59 -12.18 0.28
CA VAL A 80 -2.87 -12.81 1.40
C VAL A 80 -3.65 -13.99 1.95
N GLU A 81 -4.97 -13.88 2.11
CA GLU A 81 -5.84 -14.98 2.52
C GLU A 81 -5.78 -16.16 1.53
N GLU A 82 -5.90 -15.86 0.23
CA GLU A 82 -5.81 -16.85 -0.84
C GLU A 82 -4.47 -17.60 -0.81
N ARG A 83 -3.36 -16.85 -0.75
CA ARG A 83 -2.02 -17.43 -0.74
C ARG A 83 -1.70 -18.18 0.55
N LEU A 84 -2.20 -17.70 1.69
CA LEU A 84 -2.09 -18.41 2.97
C LEU A 84 -2.85 -19.75 2.93
N ALA A 85 -4.03 -19.81 2.31
CA ALA A 85 -4.76 -21.05 2.09
C ALA A 85 -3.98 -22.03 1.18
N ALA A 86 -3.19 -21.52 0.24
CA ALA A 86 -2.25 -22.28 -0.59
C ALA A 86 -0.91 -22.62 0.09
N GLY A 87 -0.73 -22.28 1.38
CA GLY A 87 0.46 -22.63 2.16
C GLY A 87 1.58 -21.58 2.18
N VAL A 88 1.39 -20.41 1.58
CA VAL A 88 2.34 -19.28 1.67
C VAL A 88 2.23 -18.65 3.05
N THR A 89 3.33 -18.56 3.80
CA THR A 89 3.35 -18.13 5.20
C THR A 89 4.24 -16.92 5.46
N GLN A 90 4.69 -16.25 4.41
CA GLN A 90 5.54 -15.05 4.51
C GLN A 90 4.89 -13.89 3.75
N LEU A 91 4.81 -12.74 4.42
CA LEU A 91 4.32 -11.48 3.86
C LEU A 91 5.41 -10.43 4.00
N VAL A 92 5.76 -9.76 2.91
CA VAL A 92 6.68 -8.63 2.89
C VAL A 92 5.93 -7.40 2.40
N ILE A 93 5.99 -6.31 3.16
CA ILE A 93 5.37 -5.03 2.80
C ILE A 93 6.49 -4.01 2.56
N LEU A 94 6.71 -3.68 1.30
CA LEU A 94 7.72 -2.70 0.85
C LEU A 94 7.09 -1.30 0.84
N GLY A 95 7.68 -0.36 1.56
CA GLY A 95 7.11 0.96 1.78
C GLY A 95 5.88 0.89 2.70
N ALA A 96 6.02 0.20 3.84
CA ALA A 96 4.91 -0.11 4.74
C ALA A 96 4.25 1.14 5.35
N GLY A 97 5.00 2.23 5.55
CA GLY A 97 4.46 3.47 6.11
C GLY A 97 3.71 3.24 7.42
N LEU A 98 2.45 3.61 7.41
CA LEU A 98 1.51 3.38 8.52
C LEU A 98 0.54 2.23 8.21
N ASP A 99 1.03 1.15 7.62
CA ASP A 99 0.25 -0.07 7.45
C ASP A 99 -0.16 -0.63 8.82
N THR A 100 -1.30 -1.28 8.86
CA THR A 100 -1.91 -1.81 10.10
C THR A 100 -2.34 -3.27 9.96
N PHE A 101 -1.94 -3.93 8.88
CA PHE A 101 -2.32 -5.31 8.61
C PHE A 101 -1.95 -6.24 9.78
N ALA A 102 -0.72 -6.16 10.26
CA ALA A 102 -0.22 -7.02 11.32
C ALA A 102 -1.02 -6.86 12.62
N GLU A 103 -1.40 -5.65 12.97
CA GLU A 103 -2.14 -5.35 14.18
C GLU A 103 -3.65 -5.64 14.08
N ARG A 104 -4.22 -5.55 12.86
CA ARG A 104 -5.67 -5.76 12.65
C ARG A 104 -6.03 -7.21 12.34
N ARG A 105 -5.23 -7.88 11.52
CA ARG A 105 -5.51 -9.24 11.04
C ARG A 105 -5.01 -10.30 11.99
N THR A 106 -5.41 -10.19 13.26
CA THR A 106 -5.04 -11.14 14.33
C THR A 106 -5.53 -12.57 14.07
N ASP A 107 -6.48 -12.75 13.16
CA ASP A 107 -6.96 -14.03 12.64
C ASP A 107 -5.94 -14.73 11.73
N LEU A 108 -5.10 -13.97 11.02
CA LEU A 108 -4.10 -14.49 10.08
C LEU A 108 -2.67 -14.50 10.66
N THR A 109 -2.35 -13.55 11.52
CA THR A 109 -0.98 -13.34 12.03
C THR A 109 -0.36 -14.56 12.73
N PRO A 110 -1.09 -15.46 13.43
CA PRO A 110 -0.48 -16.66 14.00
C PRO A 110 0.11 -17.63 12.96
N ARG A 111 -0.28 -17.48 11.69
CA ARG A 111 0.13 -18.33 10.56
C ARG A 111 1.12 -17.64 9.62
N LEU A 112 1.41 -16.36 9.85
CA LEU A 112 2.26 -15.53 8.99
C LEU A 112 3.54 -15.11 9.70
N ARG A 113 4.60 -14.90 8.92
CA ARG A 113 5.73 -14.03 9.26
C ARG A 113 5.62 -12.78 8.40
N ILE A 114 5.65 -11.62 9.02
CA ILE A 114 5.43 -10.33 8.35
C ILE A 114 6.69 -9.48 8.47
N PHE A 115 7.14 -8.93 7.34
CA PHE A 115 8.30 -8.06 7.25
C PHE A 115 7.85 -6.72 6.68
N GLU A 116 7.87 -5.69 7.49
CA GLU A 116 7.65 -4.32 7.04
C GLU A 116 9.00 -3.68 6.72
N VAL A 117 9.18 -3.31 5.45
CA VAL A 117 10.39 -2.63 4.95
C VAL A 117 10.03 -1.18 4.69
N ASP A 118 10.72 -0.24 5.33
CA ASP A 118 10.49 1.19 5.14
C ASP A 118 11.69 2.00 5.65
N GLU A 119 11.71 3.29 5.36
CA GLU A 119 12.66 4.26 5.86
C GLU A 119 12.81 4.17 7.39
N PRO A 120 14.06 4.22 7.93
CA PRO A 120 14.30 4.09 9.37
C PRO A 120 13.51 5.09 10.21
N GLY A 121 13.38 6.33 9.73
CA GLY A 121 12.65 7.40 10.42
C GLY A 121 11.16 7.10 10.56
N THR A 122 10.50 6.68 9.47
CA THR A 122 9.09 6.30 9.44
C THR A 122 8.81 5.13 10.35
N GLN A 123 9.66 4.09 10.30
CA GLN A 123 9.51 2.93 11.17
C GLN A 123 9.69 3.26 12.66
N GLN A 124 10.69 4.06 13.00
CA GLN A 124 10.89 4.49 14.38
C GLN A 124 9.68 5.26 14.90
N TRP A 125 9.13 6.15 14.08
CA TRP A 125 7.94 6.90 14.44
C TRP A 125 6.73 5.99 14.65
N LYS A 126 6.43 5.06 13.70
CA LYS A 126 5.33 4.09 13.83
C LYS A 126 5.45 3.27 15.13
N ARG A 127 6.62 2.74 15.42
CA ARG A 127 6.88 1.97 16.65
C ARG A 127 6.63 2.79 17.90
N GLY A 128 7.09 4.04 17.91
CA GLY A 128 6.84 4.97 19.02
C GLY A 128 5.34 5.25 19.21
N ARG A 129 4.59 5.40 18.13
CA ARG A 129 3.13 5.59 18.19
C ARG A 129 2.39 4.36 18.71
N LEU A 130 2.73 3.16 18.22
CA LEU A 130 2.16 1.91 18.71
C LEU A 130 2.38 1.76 20.23
N ALA A 131 3.60 2.03 20.70
CA ALA A 131 3.93 1.99 22.12
C ALA A 131 3.12 3.03 22.93
N ALA A 132 3.01 4.27 22.44
CA ALA A 132 2.24 5.33 23.09
C ALA A 132 0.73 5.02 23.16
N LEU A 133 0.21 4.25 22.21
CA LEU A 133 -1.19 3.80 22.17
C LEU A 133 -1.42 2.52 22.98
N GLY A 134 -0.39 1.90 23.54
CA GLY A 134 -0.49 0.61 24.21
C GLY A 134 -0.84 -0.54 23.27
N VAL A 135 -0.56 -0.40 21.97
CA VAL A 135 -0.77 -1.43 20.96
C VAL A 135 0.46 -2.32 20.90
N ALA A 136 0.29 -3.60 21.22
CA ALA A 136 1.39 -4.56 21.16
C ALA A 136 1.81 -4.82 19.70
N ILE A 137 3.11 -4.87 19.46
CA ILE A 137 3.68 -5.33 18.20
C ILE A 137 3.57 -6.86 18.17
N PRO A 138 2.88 -7.47 17.18
CA PRO A 138 2.73 -8.91 17.09
C PRO A 138 4.09 -9.61 16.95
N ASP A 139 4.25 -10.78 17.57
CA ASP A 139 5.50 -11.57 17.51
C ASP A 139 5.88 -11.99 16.08
N CYS A 140 4.91 -12.06 15.19
CA CYS A 140 5.11 -12.37 13.76
C CYS A 140 5.67 -11.20 12.94
N LEU A 141 5.62 -9.96 13.45
CA LEU A 141 6.05 -8.75 12.74
C LEU A 141 7.54 -8.45 12.97
N ARG A 142 8.24 -8.17 11.88
CA ARG A 142 9.63 -7.67 11.86
C ARG A 142 9.67 -6.35 11.11
N PHE A 143 10.20 -5.33 11.76
CA PHE A 143 10.53 -4.06 11.12
C PHE A 143 11.95 -4.16 10.54
N VAL A 144 12.07 -3.87 9.25
CA VAL A 144 13.32 -3.91 8.49
C VAL A 144 13.59 -2.51 7.94
N PRO A 145 14.41 -1.71 8.62
CA PRO A 145 14.72 -0.36 8.15
C PRO A 145 15.58 -0.43 6.89
N LEU A 146 15.14 0.24 5.82
CA LEU A 146 15.85 0.29 4.56
C LEU A 146 15.40 1.50 3.74
N ASP A 147 16.37 2.19 3.15
CA ASP A 147 16.16 3.21 2.13
C ASP A 147 16.25 2.56 0.74
N PHE A 148 15.17 2.59 -0.03
CA PHE A 148 15.12 2.00 -1.38
C PHE A 148 16.05 2.69 -2.38
N GLU A 149 16.51 3.91 -2.11
CA GLU A 149 17.47 4.64 -2.95
C GLU A 149 18.94 4.39 -2.54
N SER A 150 19.19 3.68 -1.43
CA SER A 150 20.55 3.36 -0.96
C SER A 150 21.30 2.37 -1.83
N GLY A 151 20.59 1.63 -2.70
CA GLY A 151 21.15 0.54 -3.48
C GLY A 151 21.33 -0.77 -2.70
N GLU A 152 20.92 -0.82 -1.43
CA GLU A 152 20.94 -2.05 -0.63
C GLU A 152 19.87 -3.04 -1.09
N SER A 153 20.15 -4.33 -0.94
CA SER A 153 19.18 -5.38 -1.27
C SER A 153 18.16 -5.56 -0.16
N TRP A 154 16.89 -5.25 -0.47
CA TRP A 154 15.80 -5.51 0.47
C TRP A 154 15.62 -7.01 0.75
N VAL A 155 15.92 -7.91 -0.22
CA VAL A 155 15.89 -9.36 -0.01
C VAL A 155 16.93 -9.78 1.03
N GLN A 156 18.16 -9.23 0.96
CA GLN A 156 19.19 -9.51 1.95
C GLN A 156 18.80 -8.94 3.32
N ALA A 157 18.23 -7.75 3.37
CA ALA A 157 17.80 -7.11 4.61
C ALA A 157 16.72 -7.94 5.33
N ILE A 158 15.67 -8.40 4.61
CA ILE A 158 14.64 -9.25 5.22
C ILE A 158 15.17 -10.63 5.60
N ALA A 159 16.11 -11.21 4.83
CA ALA A 159 16.74 -12.49 5.16
C ALA A 159 17.51 -12.40 6.50
N ALA A 160 18.24 -11.29 6.71
CA ALA A 160 18.89 -11.01 8.00
C ALA A 160 17.90 -10.88 9.16
N ALA A 161 16.64 -10.49 8.88
CA ALA A 161 15.55 -10.40 9.84
C ALA A 161 14.75 -11.72 10.03
N GLY A 162 15.17 -12.80 9.36
CA GLY A 162 14.60 -14.14 9.52
C GLY A 162 13.61 -14.56 8.42
N PHE A 163 13.58 -13.85 7.29
CA PHE A 163 12.88 -14.30 6.09
C PHE A 163 13.57 -15.54 5.50
N ASP A 164 12.80 -16.50 5.06
CA ASP A 164 13.29 -17.71 4.43
C ASP A 164 13.17 -17.62 2.90
N PRO A 165 14.26 -17.36 2.16
CA PRO A 165 14.21 -17.24 0.70
C PRO A 165 13.90 -18.57 -0.02
N GLY A 166 13.97 -19.70 0.67
CA GLY A 166 13.59 -21.02 0.17
C GLY A 166 12.08 -21.31 0.25
N ARG A 167 11.27 -20.37 0.70
CA ARG A 167 9.81 -20.50 0.81
C ARG A 167 9.11 -19.37 0.08
N PRO A 168 7.97 -19.64 -0.59
CA PRO A 168 7.23 -18.60 -1.30
C PRO A 168 6.69 -17.53 -0.34
N ALA A 169 6.53 -16.32 -0.87
CA ALA A 169 6.06 -15.16 -0.15
C ALA A 169 5.03 -14.34 -0.95
N VAL A 170 4.21 -13.58 -0.24
CA VAL A 170 3.50 -12.44 -0.82
C VAL A 170 4.32 -11.19 -0.58
N ILE A 171 4.62 -10.44 -1.63
CA ILE A 171 5.36 -9.18 -1.59
C ILE A 171 4.42 -8.07 -2.02
N VAL A 172 4.21 -7.09 -1.17
CA VAL A 172 3.27 -5.98 -1.36
C VAL A 172 4.03 -4.67 -1.47
N SER A 173 3.74 -3.87 -2.49
CA SER A 173 4.27 -2.51 -2.67
C SER A 173 3.16 -1.58 -3.13
N THR A 174 2.40 -1.03 -2.20
CA THR A 174 1.25 -0.17 -2.52
C THR A 174 1.49 1.30 -2.19
N GLY A 175 1.28 2.18 -3.17
CA GLY A 175 1.48 3.62 -3.01
C GLY A 175 2.96 4.03 -3.01
N VAL A 176 3.85 3.25 -3.63
CA VAL A 176 5.30 3.44 -3.64
C VAL A 176 5.83 3.77 -5.02
N THR A 177 5.36 3.08 -6.06
CA THR A 177 5.98 3.11 -7.40
C THR A 177 6.06 4.49 -8.03
N GLN A 178 5.15 5.39 -7.69
CA GLN A 178 5.14 6.77 -8.20
C GLN A 178 6.26 7.65 -7.63
N TYR A 179 6.87 7.24 -6.52
CA TYR A 179 7.91 8.00 -5.82
C TYR A 179 9.33 7.51 -6.13
N ILE A 180 9.46 6.35 -6.75
CA ILE A 180 10.76 5.75 -7.09
C ILE A 180 10.99 5.77 -8.60
N SER A 181 12.25 5.74 -9.01
CA SER A 181 12.62 5.68 -10.42
C SER A 181 12.25 4.35 -11.07
N VAL A 182 12.17 4.33 -12.40
CA VAL A 182 11.97 3.10 -13.18
C VAL A 182 13.06 2.07 -12.89
N ASP A 183 14.30 2.52 -12.70
CA ASP A 183 15.43 1.65 -12.38
C ASP A 183 15.31 1.03 -10.99
N ALA A 184 14.86 1.81 -10.00
CA ALA A 184 14.60 1.32 -8.64
C ALA A 184 13.46 0.28 -8.64
N LEU A 185 12.35 0.54 -9.35
CA LEU A 185 11.28 -0.44 -9.50
C LEU A 185 11.76 -1.71 -10.22
N THR A 186 12.51 -1.56 -11.31
CA THR A 186 13.06 -2.69 -12.06
C THR A 186 13.98 -3.55 -11.18
N THR A 187 14.82 -2.90 -10.38
CA THR A 187 15.70 -3.56 -9.41
C THR A 187 14.90 -4.29 -8.34
N THR A 188 13.85 -3.67 -7.81
CA THR A 188 12.95 -4.28 -6.83
C THR A 188 12.28 -5.54 -7.39
N LEU A 189 11.75 -5.49 -8.61
CA LEU A 189 11.13 -6.64 -9.28
C LEU A 189 12.15 -7.76 -9.54
N ARG A 190 13.36 -7.42 -10.01
CA ARG A 190 14.44 -8.41 -10.23
C ARG A 190 14.88 -9.08 -8.94
N GLN A 191 14.98 -8.33 -7.84
CA GLN A 191 15.26 -8.91 -6.53
C GLN A 191 14.16 -9.88 -6.09
N ALA A 192 12.87 -9.50 -6.26
CA ALA A 192 11.75 -10.40 -5.99
C ALA A 192 11.81 -11.68 -6.86
N ALA A 193 12.22 -11.55 -8.11
CA ALA A 193 12.35 -12.68 -9.04
C ALA A 193 13.49 -13.66 -8.70
N THR A 194 14.37 -13.33 -7.74
CA THR A 194 15.37 -14.29 -7.23
C THR A 194 14.80 -15.26 -6.20
N LEU A 195 13.57 -15.05 -5.77
CA LEU A 195 12.89 -15.91 -4.79
C LEU A 195 12.32 -17.16 -5.47
N VAL A 196 11.82 -18.07 -4.66
CA VAL A 196 11.31 -19.36 -5.17
C VAL A 196 9.96 -19.22 -5.87
N PRO A 197 9.63 -20.18 -6.77
CA PRO A 197 8.32 -20.29 -7.40
C PRO A 197 7.16 -20.24 -6.40
N GLY A 198 6.03 -19.69 -6.84
CA GLY A 198 4.85 -19.41 -5.97
C GLY A 198 4.92 -18.07 -5.24
N THR A 199 6.07 -17.37 -5.27
CA THR A 199 6.16 -16.00 -4.77
C THR A 199 5.36 -15.06 -5.64
N THR A 200 4.53 -14.22 -5.02
CA THR A 200 3.63 -13.28 -5.70
C THR A 200 3.93 -11.85 -5.28
N VAL A 201 4.12 -10.97 -6.24
CA VAL A 201 4.25 -9.51 -6.06
C VAL A 201 2.92 -8.84 -6.35
N VAL A 202 2.50 -7.92 -5.49
CA VAL A 202 1.37 -7.00 -5.71
C VAL A 202 1.88 -5.58 -5.60
N ALA A 203 1.78 -4.82 -6.66
CA ALA A 203 2.20 -3.42 -6.63
C ALA A 203 1.15 -2.51 -7.28
N THR A 204 0.93 -1.34 -6.68
CA THR A 204 0.13 -0.31 -7.34
C THR A 204 1.03 0.51 -8.26
N PHE A 205 0.45 1.01 -9.34
CA PHE A 205 1.11 1.94 -10.25
C PHE A 205 0.14 3.01 -10.73
N ILE A 206 0.69 4.13 -11.13
CA ILE A 206 -0.07 5.30 -11.52
C ILE A 206 -0.07 5.44 -13.04
N LEU A 207 -1.26 5.65 -13.62
CA LEU A 207 -1.40 5.86 -15.05
C LEU A 207 -0.87 7.23 -15.51
N PRO A 208 -0.34 7.34 -16.73
CA PRO A 208 -0.17 8.63 -17.39
C PRO A 208 -1.48 9.41 -17.49
N GLN A 209 -1.42 10.73 -17.42
CA GLN A 209 -2.57 11.64 -17.46
C GLN A 209 -3.52 11.39 -18.64
N ALA A 210 -2.99 10.98 -19.80
CA ALA A 210 -3.76 10.73 -21.01
C ALA A 210 -4.71 9.52 -20.88
N LEU A 211 -4.43 8.58 -19.98
CA LEU A 211 -5.21 7.36 -19.76
C LEU A 211 -6.22 7.50 -18.61
N ILE A 212 -6.27 8.65 -17.95
CA ILE A 212 -7.21 8.92 -16.87
C ILE A 212 -8.54 9.40 -17.44
N ASP A 213 -9.64 8.90 -16.88
CA ASP A 213 -11.00 9.33 -17.25
C ASP A 213 -11.14 10.84 -17.10
N ALA A 214 -11.86 11.49 -18.03
CA ALA A 214 -11.94 12.94 -18.08
C ALA A 214 -12.43 13.56 -16.76
N GLU A 215 -13.36 12.90 -16.09
CA GLU A 215 -13.93 13.33 -14.80
C GLU A 215 -12.93 13.27 -13.63
N ASP A 216 -11.86 12.47 -13.75
CA ASP A 216 -10.88 12.25 -12.70
C ASP A 216 -9.60 13.10 -12.85
N ARG A 217 -9.42 13.73 -14.01
CA ARG A 217 -8.19 14.47 -14.33
C ARG A 217 -7.92 15.62 -13.37
N GLU A 218 -8.96 16.34 -12.97
CA GLU A 218 -8.81 17.45 -12.03
C GLU A 218 -8.44 16.96 -10.62
N LEU A 219 -9.09 15.90 -10.15
CA LEU A 219 -8.75 15.29 -8.87
C LEU A 219 -7.29 14.82 -8.87
N ARG A 220 -6.86 14.20 -9.98
CA ARG A 220 -5.49 13.75 -10.19
C ARG A 220 -4.49 14.92 -10.13
N ARG A 221 -4.73 15.98 -10.91
CA ARG A 221 -3.89 17.17 -10.96
C ARG A 221 -3.69 17.79 -9.57
N VAL A 222 -4.79 18.00 -8.84
CA VAL A 222 -4.74 18.56 -7.49
C VAL A 222 -3.93 17.66 -6.53
N THR A 223 -3.99 16.36 -6.71
CA THR A 223 -3.24 15.41 -5.85
C THR A 223 -1.75 15.45 -6.13
N GLU A 224 -1.35 15.45 -7.40
CA GLU A 224 0.06 15.59 -7.79
C GLU A 224 0.66 16.89 -7.27
N GLU A 225 -0.06 18.01 -7.44
CA GLU A 225 0.37 19.32 -6.95
C GLU A 225 0.56 19.32 -5.42
N ARG A 226 -0.35 18.71 -4.69
CA ARG A 226 -0.24 18.59 -3.23
C ARG A 226 0.92 17.69 -2.80
N ALA A 227 1.16 16.59 -3.49
CA ALA A 227 2.29 15.71 -3.25
C ALA A 227 3.61 16.47 -3.49
N ALA A 228 3.74 17.16 -4.61
CA ALA A 228 4.91 17.97 -4.94
C ALA A 228 5.16 19.12 -3.93
N ALA A 229 4.08 19.82 -3.52
CA ALA A 229 4.18 20.89 -2.51
C ALA A 229 4.64 20.39 -1.13
N ARG A 230 4.48 19.11 -0.84
CA ARG A 230 4.94 18.44 0.39
C ARG A 230 6.34 17.83 0.27
N GLY A 231 7.00 17.98 -0.88
CA GLY A 231 8.33 17.43 -1.14
C GLY A 231 8.35 15.99 -1.67
N PHE A 232 7.18 15.43 -2.01
CA PHE A 232 7.03 14.08 -2.56
C PHE A 232 6.42 14.10 -3.95
N PRO A 233 7.12 14.67 -4.98
CA PRO A 233 6.60 14.68 -6.35
C PRO A 233 6.45 13.26 -6.89
N TRP A 234 5.41 13.03 -7.67
CA TRP A 234 5.31 11.80 -8.42
C TRP A 234 6.21 11.86 -9.65
N ILE A 235 7.10 10.91 -9.78
CA ILE A 235 8.13 10.89 -10.82
C ILE A 235 7.97 9.76 -11.83
N SER A 236 7.15 8.75 -11.53
CA SER A 236 6.98 7.56 -12.38
C SER A 236 5.52 7.26 -12.67
N PHE A 237 5.23 7.05 -13.95
CA PHE A 237 3.91 6.75 -14.49
C PHE A 237 4.03 5.61 -15.50
N TYR A 238 3.11 4.66 -15.45
CA TYR A 238 3.18 3.46 -16.29
C TYR A 238 1.85 3.23 -16.99
N THR A 239 1.88 2.88 -18.27
CA THR A 239 0.74 2.22 -18.87
C THR A 239 0.63 0.78 -18.36
N PRO A 240 -0.55 0.13 -18.45
CA PRO A 240 -0.65 -1.29 -18.13
C PRO A 240 0.34 -2.16 -18.90
N GLY A 241 0.58 -1.84 -20.18
CA GLY A 241 1.56 -2.55 -21.01
C GLY A 241 2.98 -2.42 -20.50
N ASP A 242 3.39 -1.23 -20.07
CA ASP A 242 4.75 -0.99 -19.56
C ASP A 242 5.01 -1.80 -18.27
N ILE A 243 4.10 -1.72 -17.30
CA ILE A 243 4.30 -2.40 -16.02
C ILE A 243 4.27 -3.93 -16.16
N LEU A 244 3.38 -4.48 -17.01
CA LEU A 244 3.33 -5.90 -17.30
C LEU A 244 4.64 -6.36 -17.96
N SER A 245 5.14 -5.58 -18.94
CA SER A 245 6.41 -5.87 -19.61
C SER A 245 7.60 -5.83 -18.66
N LEU A 246 7.64 -4.88 -17.71
CA LEU A 246 8.67 -4.81 -16.68
C LEU A 246 8.66 -6.05 -15.79
N ALA A 247 7.48 -6.51 -15.37
CA ALA A 247 7.36 -7.70 -14.53
C ALA A 247 7.80 -8.97 -15.28
N VAL A 248 7.37 -9.15 -16.54
CA VAL A 248 7.82 -10.27 -17.39
C VAL A 248 9.33 -10.22 -17.61
N ALA A 249 9.89 -9.05 -17.92
CA ALA A 249 11.33 -8.88 -18.12
C ALA A 249 12.15 -9.09 -16.84
N ALA A 250 11.54 -8.96 -15.67
CA ALA A 250 12.14 -9.29 -14.39
C ALA A 250 12.18 -10.79 -14.09
N GLY A 251 11.33 -11.60 -14.77
CA GLY A 251 11.30 -13.06 -14.63
C GLY A 251 10.00 -13.64 -14.07
N PHE A 252 8.91 -12.86 -14.02
CA PHE A 252 7.59 -13.36 -13.60
C PHE A 252 6.86 -14.00 -14.79
N ASP A 253 6.24 -15.15 -14.57
CA ASP A 253 5.58 -15.95 -15.61
C ASP A 253 4.08 -15.69 -15.71
N ASP A 254 3.41 -15.49 -14.56
CA ASP A 254 1.99 -15.12 -14.50
C ASP A 254 1.88 -13.65 -14.08
N VAL A 255 1.54 -12.78 -15.02
CA VAL A 255 1.44 -11.34 -14.77
C VAL A 255 0.08 -10.85 -15.20
N ARG A 256 -0.68 -10.29 -14.26
CA ARG A 256 -2.03 -9.77 -14.51
C ARG A 256 -2.18 -8.32 -14.05
N HIS A 257 -2.97 -7.59 -14.77
CA HIS A 257 -3.40 -6.24 -14.47
C HIS A 257 -4.77 -6.26 -13.78
N VAL A 258 -4.91 -5.49 -12.72
CA VAL A 258 -6.20 -5.22 -12.05
C VAL A 258 -6.45 -3.72 -12.18
N SER A 259 -7.48 -3.37 -12.94
CA SER A 259 -7.87 -1.98 -13.15
C SER A 259 -8.70 -1.44 -11.99
N GLN A 260 -8.86 -0.12 -11.95
CA GLN A 260 -9.76 0.51 -11.00
C GLN A 260 -11.22 0.13 -11.25
N SER A 261 -11.58 -0.14 -12.51
CA SER A 261 -12.91 -0.67 -12.86
C SER A 261 -13.16 -2.05 -12.24
N ASP A 262 -12.15 -2.93 -12.25
CA ASP A 262 -12.24 -4.26 -11.62
C ASP A 262 -12.43 -4.13 -10.09
N LEU A 263 -11.68 -3.23 -9.46
CA LEU A 263 -11.83 -2.95 -8.02
C LEU A 263 -13.20 -2.37 -7.69
N ASN A 264 -13.70 -1.45 -8.51
CA ASN A 264 -15.03 -0.87 -8.35
C ASN A 264 -16.13 -1.93 -8.51
N ALA A 265 -16.02 -2.80 -9.49
CA ALA A 265 -16.96 -3.91 -9.68
C ALA A 265 -16.92 -4.90 -8.51
N ARG A 266 -15.73 -5.16 -7.95
CA ARG A 266 -15.55 -6.14 -6.86
C ARG A 266 -16.01 -5.60 -5.51
N TYR A 267 -15.70 -4.35 -5.16
CA TYR A 267 -15.85 -3.84 -3.79
C TYR A 267 -16.93 -2.77 -3.61
N PHE A 268 -17.33 -2.10 -4.69
CA PHE A 268 -18.25 -0.97 -4.61
C PHE A 268 -19.56 -1.18 -5.39
N ALA A 269 -19.73 -2.32 -6.08
CA ALA A 269 -20.96 -2.60 -6.81
C ALA A 269 -22.18 -2.58 -5.88
N GLY A 270 -23.26 -1.93 -6.32
CA GLY A 270 -24.54 -1.87 -5.59
C GLY A 270 -24.56 -0.98 -4.34
N ARG A 271 -23.49 -0.24 -4.05
CA ARG A 271 -23.48 0.72 -2.93
C ARG A 271 -24.43 1.88 -3.17
N ARG A 272 -25.20 2.23 -2.14
CA ARG A 272 -26.19 3.31 -2.20
C ARG A 272 -25.57 4.70 -2.00
N ASP A 273 -24.39 4.77 -1.35
CA ASP A 273 -23.65 6.02 -1.11
C ASP A 273 -22.86 6.48 -2.34
N GLY A 274 -22.84 5.69 -3.43
CA GLY A 274 -22.13 6.04 -4.66
C GLY A 274 -20.61 6.00 -4.54
N LEU A 275 -20.07 5.47 -3.42
CA LEU A 275 -18.63 5.38 -3.21
C LEU A 275 -17.98 4.54 -4.30
N ARG A 276 -16.93 5.08 -4.93
CA ARG A 276 -16.12 4.42 -5.95
C ARG A 276 -14.73 5.03 -6.01
N SER A 277 -13.75 4.26 -6.43
CA SER A 277 -12.40 4.77 -6.68
C SER A 277 -12.33 5.52 -8.02
N PRO A 278 -11.52 6.59 -8.12
CA PRO A 278 -11.23 7.26 -9.39
C PRO A 278 -10.32 6.38 -10.25
N SER A 279 -10.34 6.57 -11.55
CA SER A 279 -9.33 6.01 -12.46
C SER A 279 -7.97 6.66 -12.18
N GLY A 280 -6.89 5.93 -12.43
CA GLY A 280 -5.54 6.50 -12.36
C GLY A 280 -4.56 5.76 -11.47
N GLU A 281 -5.00 4.99 -10.48
CA GLU A 281 -4.16 4.03 -9.77
C GLU A 281 -4.64 2.61 -10.09
N HIS A 282 -3.76 1.81 -10.65
CA HIS A 282 -4.02 0.41 -11.00
C HIS A 282 -3.07 -0.53 -10.26
N ILE A 283 -3.28 -1.83 -10.37
CA ILE A 283 -2.50 -2.84 -9.66
C ILE A 283 -1.94 -3.85 -10.66
N VAL A 284 -0.70 -4.24 -10.46
CA VAL A 284 -0.08 -5.41 -11.07
C VAL A 284 0.04 -6.52 -10.03
N VAL A 285 -0.32 -7.72 -10.43
CA VAL A 285 -0.09 -8.95 -9.66
C VAL A 285 0.77 -9.85 -10.52
N ALA A 286 1.96 -10.19 -10.02
CA ALA A 286 2.94 -10.97 -10.75
C ALA A 286 3.40 -12.16 -9.89
N THR A 287 3.32 -13.37 -10.42
CA THR A 287 3.67 -14.61 -9.70
C THR A 287 4.81 -15.31 -10.44
N LEU A 288 5.79 -15.77 -9.66
CA LEU A 288 6.84 -16.65 -10.18
C LEU A 288 6.24 -18.03 -10.43
N GLY A 289 6.36 -18.52 -11.66
CA GLY A 289 5.93 -19.85 -12.05
C GLY A 289 6.68 -20.91 -11.26
N GLY A 290 5.96 -21.96 -10.85
CA GLY A 290 6.55 -23.24 -10.52
C GLY A 290 6.26 -24.17 -11.69
N GLU A 291 7.13 -25.14 -11.94
CA GLU A 291 6.73 -26.26 -12.78
C GLU A 291 5.41 -26.82 -12.26
N PRO A 292 4.46 -27.13 -13.16
CA PRO A 292 3.13 -27.63 -12.76
C PRO A 292 3.23 -28.94 -11.97
#